data_1b94527fa46df89d892122bba347a001
#
_entry.id   1b94527fa46df89d892122bba347a001
#
_cell.length_a   1.000
_cell.length_b   1.000
_cell.length_c   1.000
_cell.angle_alpha   90.00
_cell.angle_beta   90.00
_cell.angle_gamma   90.00
#
_symmetry.space_group_name_H-M   'P 1'
#
loop_
_entity.id
_entity.type
_entity.pdbx_description
1 polymer ?
#
loop_
_entity_poly.entity_id
_entity_poly.type
_entity_poly.pdbx_seq_one_letter_code
_entity_poly.pdbx_strand_id
1 'polypeptide(L)'
;NKVEDWKAYMRWMLIDNASDVLTTEIEKANWDFYSQTLQGAKKQRPREERALQVVNGTVGEALGKLYVEKKFPAEAKEKANKMIKNVFLAFENRINKLPWMTPETRKGAIDKLRKSTVKIGYPDKWKDYSKLVIKSKENGGTYYENMKNVSKWGFNENIADLSKPVDKTRWGMSPQTVNAYYNPSYNEIVFPAAILQPPFYDYKADEAVNYGGIGAVIGHEISHGFDDSGSRYNADGNLVNWWSDEDLKQFTGLGSALADQYSALEPLPG
;
A
#
# COMPACT_ATOMS: atom_id res chain seq x y z
N ASN A 1 15.84 -35.01 -1.85
CA ASN A 1 16.89 -34.06 -1.39
C ASN A 1 17.49 -34.58 -0.09
N LYS A 2 18.82 -34.53 0.04
CA LYS A 2 19.54 -34.95 1.25
C LYS A 2 19.43 -33.86 2.33
N VAL A 3 19.53 -34.25 3.61
CA VAL A 3 19.51 -33.28 4.73
C VAL A 3 20.60 -32.22 4.60
N GLU A 4 21.78 -32.60 4.08
CA GLU A 4 22.90 -31.67 3.87
C GLU A 4 22.58 -30.61 2.82
N ASP A 5 21.82 -30.95 1.76
CA ASP A 5 21.36 -29.98 0.76
C ASP A 5 20.45 -28.91 1.39
N TRP A 6 19.54 -29.34 2.26
CA TRP A 6 18.68 -28.41 3.03
C TRP A 6 19.47 -27.53 3.99
N LYS A 7 20.48 -28.07 4.68
CA LYS A 7 21.35 -27.28 5.54
C LYS A 7 22.14 -26.24 4.74
N ALA A 8 22.67 -26.60 3.58
CA ALA A 8 23.37 -25.68 2.71
C ALA A 8 22.46 -24.57 2.20
N TYR A 9 21.25 -24.92 1.74
CA TYR A 9 20.22 -23.98 1.31
C TYR A 9 19.82 -22.99 2.41
N MET A 10 19.52 -23.50 3.61
CA MET A 10 19.15 -22.65 4.75
C MET A 10 20.28 -21.71 5.19
N ARG A 11 21.53 -22.17 5.18
CA ARG A 11 22.67 -21.30 5.47
C ARG A 11 22.81 -20.18 4.45
N TRP A 12 22.66 -20.52 3.17
CA TRP A 12 22.68 -19.52 2.11
C TRP A 12 21.54 -18.50 2.28
N MET A 13 20.31 -18.96 2.51
CA MET A 13 19.16 -18.09 2.76
C MET A 13 19.36 -17.15 3.95
N LEU A 14 19.97 -17.64 5.04
CA LEU A 14 20.25 -16.80 6.21
C LEU A 14 21.26 -15.70 5.90
N ILE A 15 22.32 -16.00 5.17
CA ILE A 15 23.36 -15.03 4.78
C ILE A 15 22.80 -14.04 3.77
N ASP A 16 22.08 -14.51 2.77
CA ASP A 16 21.50 -13.69 1.71
C ASP A 16 20.48 -12.69 2.30
N ASN A 17 19.55 -13.17 3.13
CA ASN A 17 18.56 -12.31 3.79
C ASN A 17 19.16 -11.32 4.79
N ALA A 18 20.34 -11.60 5.33
CA ALA A 18 21.04 -10.72 6.27
C ALA A 18 22.11 -9.85 5.60
N SER A 19 22.32 -9.96 4.29
CA SER A 19 23.44 -9.34 3.57
C SER A 19 23.55 -7.83 3.81
N ASP A 20 22.42 -7.11 3.83
CA ASP A 20 22.37 -5.65 4.04
C ASP A 20 22.81 -5.21 5.45
N VAL A 21 22.89 -6.11 6.40
CA VAL A 21 23.22 -5.83 7.81
C VAL A 21 24.50 -6.51 8.29
N LEU A 22 25.20 -7.20 7.38
CA LEU A 22 26.49 -7.86 7.64
C LEU A 22 27.66 -6.95 7.25
N THR A 23 28.77 -7.54 6.76
CA THR A 23 29.93 -6.76 6.35
C THR A 23 29.73 -6.04 5.03
N THR A 24 30.53 -4.98 4.79
CA THR A 24 30.48 -4.24 3.52
C THR A 24 30.76 -5.11 2.31
N GLU A 25 31.62 -6.11 2.43
CA GLU A 25 31.94 -7.06 1.35
C GLU A 25 30.72 -7.93 0.99
N ILE A 26 29.98 -8.42 1.98
CA ILE A 26 28.77 -9.23 1.79
C ILE A 26 27.65 -8.36 1.21
N GLU A 27 27.43 -7.17 1.76
CA GLU A 27 26.47 -6.19 1.24
C GLU A 27 26.76 -5.87 -0.23
N LYS A 28 28.05 -5.59 -0.54
CA LYS A 28 28.46 -5.29 -1.91
C LYS A 28 28.25 -6.47 -2.85
N ALA A 29 28.59 -7.68 -2.46
CA ALA A 29 28.40 -8.88 -3.29
C ALA A 29 26.90 -9.12 -3.60
N ASN A 30 26.02 -8.91 -2.61
CA ASN A 30 24.57 -8.96 -2.80
C ASN A 30 24.10 -7.90 -3.80
N TRP A 31 24.52 -6.64 -3.63
CA TRP A 31 24.18 -5.55 -4.54
C TRP A 31 24.71 -5.78 -5.97
N ASP A 32 25.95 -6.24 -6.13
CA ASP A 32 26.57 -6.53 -7.43
C ASP A 32 25.76 -7.59 -8.19
N PHE A 33 25.24 -8.60 -7.49
CA PHE A 33 24.42 -9.63 -8.12
C PHE A 33 22.98 -9.17 -8.38
N TYR A 34 22.23 -8.83 -7.33
CA TYR A 34 20.79 -8.57 -7.48
C TYR A 34 20.48 -7.24 -8.16
N SER A 35 21.22 -6.19 -7.87
CA SER A 35 20.94 -4.87 -8.42
C SER A 35 21.71 -4.59 -9.72
N GLN A 36 23.01 -4.86 -9.75
CA GLN A 36 23.82 -4.55 -10.92
C GLN A 36 23.65 -5.60 -12.02
N THR A 37 23.83 -6.89 -11.72
CA THR A 37 23.81 -7.95 -12.73
C THR A 37 22.40 -8.24 -13.21
N LEU A 38 21.43 -8.44 -12.30
CA LEU A 38 20.06 -8.82 -12.67
C LEU A 38 19.20 -7.64 -13.12
N GLN A 39 19.38 -6.44 -12.54
CA GLN A 39 18.54 -5.28 -12.81
C GLN A 39 19.24 -4.17 -13.60
N GLY A 40 20.53 -4.31 -13.90
CA GLY A 40 21.30 -3.33 -14.67
C GLY A 40 21.57 -2.00 -13.95
N ALA A 41 21.46 -1.95 -12.62
CA ALA A 41 21.72 -0.75 -11.84
C ALA A 41 23.17 -0.30 -11.99
N LYS A 42 23.39 0.99 -12.28
CA LYS A 42 24.73 1.55 -12.52
C LYS A 42 25.47 1.96 -11.24
N LYS A 43 24.71 2.33 -10.20
CA LYS A 43 25.25 2.88 -8.94
C LYS A 43 24.32 2.55 -7.78
N GLN A 44 24.91 2.18 -6.64
CA GLN A 44 24.17 2.01 -5.40
C GLN A 44 23.72 3.38 -4.86
N ARG A 45 22.55 3.42 -4.20
CA ARG A 45 22.05 4.64 -3.54
C ARG A 45 23.01 5.11 -2.44
N PRO A 46 23.10 6.41 -2.18
CA PRO A 46 23.84 6.95 -1.06
C PRO A 46 23.47 6.27 0.27
N ARG A 47 24.43 6.21 1.19
CA ARG A 47 24.23 5.52 2.48
C ARG A 47 23.08 6.13 3.30
N GLU A 48 22.93 7.44 3.25
CA GLU A 48 21.87 8.18 3.95
C GLU A 48 20.48 7.78 3.44
N GLU A 49 20.32 7.62 2.13
CA GLU A 49 19.06 7.17 1.54
C GLU A 49 18.75 5.72 1.92
N ARG A 50 19.76 4.83 1.93
CA ARG A 50 19.60 3.45 2.36
C ARG A 50 19.24 3.35 3.84
N ALA A 51 19.88 4.16 4.70
CA ALA A 51 19.53 4.24 6.12
C ALA A 51 18.09 4.73 6.32
N LEU A 52 17.67 5.75 5.57
CA LEU A 52 16.29 6.23 5.61
C LEU A 52 15.28 5.15 5.17
N GLN A 53 15.61 4.35 4.14
CA GLN A 53 14.77 3.22 3.72
C GLN A 53 14.62 2.18 4.82
N VAL A 54 15.69 1.87 5.55
CA VAL A 54 15.64 0.96 6.70
C VAL A 54 14.73 1.49 7.81
N VAL A 55 14.86 2.77 8.14
CA VAL A 55 13.98 3.42 9.15
C VAL A 55 12.52 3.37 8.70
N ASN A 56 12.24 3.66 7.42
CA ASN A 56 10.90 3.55 6.85
C ASN A 56 10.33 2.12 6.94
N GLY A 57 11.14 1.12 6.63
CA GLY A 57 10.73 -0.29 6.65
C GLY A 57 10.58 -0.90 8.05
N THR A 58 11.16 -0.27 9.08
CA THR A 58 11.18 -0.81 10.44
C THR A 58 10.28 -0.06 11.42
N VAL A 59 10.44 1.26 11.50
CA VAL A 59 9.70 2.15 12.41
C VAL A 59 8.97 3.26 11.65
N GLY A 60 8.44 2.93 10.49
CA GLY A 60 7.87 3.87 9.53
C GLY A 60 6.78 4.76 10.10
N GLU A 61 5.89 4.25 10.97
CA GLU A 61 4.86 5.11 11.57
C GLU A 61 5.44 6.11 12.58
N ALA A 62 6.50 5.77 13.31
CA ALA A 62 7.15 6.73 14.19
C ALA A 62 7.79 7.87 13.39
N LEU A 63 8.44 7.57 12.26
CA LEU A 63 8.93 8.58 11.33
C LEU A 63 7.77 9.35 10.69
N GLY A 64 6.69 8.67 10.36
CA GLY A 64 5.46 9.25 9.80
C GLY A 64 4.83 10.30 10.70
N LYS A 65 4.87 10.09 12.01
CA LYS A 65 4.40 11.09 12.98
C LYS A 65 5.16 12.40 12.86
N LEU A 66 6.50 12.35 12.80
CA LEU A 66 7.34 13.53 12.60
C LEU A 66 7.11 14.21 11.25
N TYR A 67 6.87 13.40 10.20
CA TYR A 67 6.54 13.91 8.86
C TYR A 67 5.23 14.69 8.87
N VAL A 68 4.18 14.12 9.46
CA VAL A 68 2.85 14.74 9.55
C VAL A 68 2.89 16.06 10.31
N GLU A 69 3.55 16.10 11.46
CA GLU A 69 3.72 17.31 12.28
C GLU A 69 4.34 18.47 11.47
N LYS A 70 5.25 18.16 10.54
CA LYS A 70 5.96 19.17 9.74
C LYS A 70 5.29 19.51 8.41
N LYS A 71 4.57 18.57 7.79
CA LYS A 71 4.19 18.68 6.37
C LYS A 71 2.70 18.56 6.08
N PHE A 72 1.87 18.11 7.02
CA PHE A 72 0.47 17.84 6.77
C PHE A 72 -0.46 18.50 7.79
N PRO A 73 -0.85 19.78 7.59
CA PRO A 73 -1.74 20.49 8.51
C PRO A 73 -3.17 19.95 8.46
N ALA A 74 -3.93 20.17 9.55
CA ALA A 74 -5.31 19.73 9.68
C ALA A 74 -6.21 20.26 8.54
N GLU A 75 -6.00 21.49 8.08
CA GLU A 75 -6.73 22.09 6.95
C GLU A 75 -6.57 21.27 5.66
N ALA A 76 -5.37 20.73 5.39
CA ALA A 76 -5.14 19.88 4.21
C ALA A 76 -5.95 18.59 4.30
N LYS A 77 -6.01 17.97 5.50
CA LYS A 77 -6.83 16.77 5.77
C LYS A 77 -8.32 17.05 5.55
N GLU A 78 -8.82 18.17 6.04
CA GLU A 78 -10.25 18.55 5.92
C GLU A 78 -10.65 18.77 4.46
N LYS A 79 -9.88 19.57 3.71
CA LYS A 79 -10.13 19.84 2.28
C LYS A 79 -10.03 18.56 1.44
N ALA A 80 -9.04 17.70 1.69
CA ALA A 80 -8.93 16.42 1.02
C ALA A 80 -10.16 15.53 1.29
N ASN A 81 -10.64 15.47 2.54
CA ASN A 81 -11.84 14.72 2.90
C ASN A 81 -13.08 15.21 2.14
N LYS A 82 -13.26 16.53 2.01
CA LYS A 82 -14.37 17.12 1.23
C LYS A 82 -14.30 16.68 -0.23
N MET A 83 -13.11 16.76 -0.83
CA MET A 83 -12.89 16.38 -2.22
C MET A 83 -13.16 14.90 -2.46
N ILE A 84 -12.66 14.01 -1.59
CA ILE A 84 -12.90 12.57 -1.67
C ILE A 84 -14.39 12.27 -1.63
N LYS A 85 -15.14 12.90 -0.71
CA LYS A 85 -16.60 12.75 -0.64
C LYS A 85 -17.29 13.15 -1.94
N ASN A 86 -16.85 14.22 -2.60
CA ASN A 86 -17.40 14.66 -3.88
C ASN A 86 -17.14 13.63 -4.99
N VAL A 87 -15.94 13.01 -5.03
CA VAL A 87 -15.62 11.95 -5.99
C VAL A 87 -16.48 10.70 -5.72
N PHE A 88 -16.70 10.33 -4.46
CA PHE A 88 -17.61 9.25 -4.09
C PHE A 88 -19.05 9.50 -4.59
N LEU A 89 -19.57 10.72 -4.43
CA LEU A 89 -20.90 11.10 -4.95
C LEU A 89 -20.95 11.01 -6.48
N ALA A 90 -19.91 11.46 -7.16
CA ALA A 90 -19.81 11.34 -8.61
C ALA A 90 -19.79 9.86 -9.05
N PHE A 91 -19.07 9.02 -8.33
CA PHE A 91 -19.00 7.57 -8.57
C PHE A 91 -20.36 6.91 -8.36
N GLU A 92 -21.06 7.23 -7.27
CA GLU A 92 -22.43 6.76 -7.01
C GLU A 92 -23.40 7.16 -8.13
N ASN A 93 -23.35 8.42 -8.55
CA ASN A 93 -24.16 8.91 -9.68
C ASN A 93 -23.83 8.17 -10.99
N ARG A 94 -22.56 7.79 -11.20
CA ARG A 94 -22.16 7.00 -12.36
C ARG A 94 -22.73 5.59 -12.30
N ILE A 95 -22.59 4.90 -11.16
CA ILE A 95 -23.17 3.54 -10.97
C ILE A 95 -24.68 3.55 -11.23
N ASN A 96 -25.39 4.56 -10.72
CA ASN A 96 -26.84 4.69 -10.92
C ASN A 96 -27.27 4.82 -12.39
N LYS A 97 -26.38 5.29 -13.27
CA LYS A 97 -26.63 5.52 -14.68
C LYS A 97 -26.09 4.42 -15.60
N LEU A 98 -25.46 3.37 -15.06
CA LEU A 98 -24.94 2.27 -15.87
C LEU A 98 -26.10 1.49 -16.50
N PRO A 99 -26.21 1.47 -17.86
CA PRO A 99 -27.38 0.89 -18.53
C PRO A 99 -27.40 -0.64 -18.49
N TRP A 100 -26.24 -1.27 -18.30
CA TRP A 100 -26.07 -2.72 -18.33
C TRP A 100 -26.24 -3.38 -16.96
N MET A 101 -26.23 -2.60 -15.87
CA MET A 101 -26.28 -3.13 -14.50
C MET A 101 -27.73 -3.27 -14.03
N THR A 102 -28.12 -4.46 -13.59
CA THR A 102 -29.43 -4.73 -13.01
C THR A 102 -29.66 -3.94 -11.70
N PRO A 103 -30.92 -3.71 -11.30
CA PRO A 103 -31.21 -3.02 -10.02
C PRO A 103 -30.63 -3.72 -8.81
N GLU A 104 -30.55 -5.05 -8.81
CA GLU A 104 -30.01 -5.85 -7.70
C GLU A 104 -28.51 -5.62 -7.54
N THR A 105 -27.73 -5.84 -8.59
CA THR A 105 -26.28 -5.62 -8.58
C THR A 105 -25.95 -4.15 -8.31
N ARG A 106 -26.72 -3.21 -8.88
CA ARG A 106 -26.55 -1.77 -8.61
C ARG A 106 -26.73 -1.43 -7.14
N LYS A 107 -27.74 -2.01 -6.48
CA LYS A 107 -27.95 -1.85 -5.04
C LYS A 107 -26.74 -2.36 -4.23
N GLY A 108 -26.21 -3.53 -4.58
CA GLY A 108 -25.00 -4.08 -3.96
C GLY A 108 -23.77 -3.20 -4.17
N ALA A 109 -23.57 -2.66 -5.40
CA ALA A 109 -22.48 -1.76 -5.72
C ALA A 109 -22.54 -0.45 -4.90
N ILE A 110 -23.75 0.14 -4.79
CA ILE A 110 -23.96 1.37 -3.99
C ILE A 110 -23.76 1.10 -2.50
N ASP A 111 -24.26 -0.03 -1.97
CA ASP A 111 -24.03 -0.41 -0.57
C ASP A 111 -22.53 -0.57 -0.28
N LYS A 112 -21.80 -1.23 -1.18
CA LYS A 112 -20.34 -1.38 -1.09
C LYS A 112 -19.62 -0.04 -1.10
N LEU A 113 -19.98 0.85 -2.01
CA LEU A 113 -19.41 2.20 -2.09
C LEU A 113 -19.66 3.00 -0.81
N ARG A 114 -20.89 2.99 -0.30
CA ARG A 114 -21.30 3.74 0.90
C ARG A 114 -20.68 3.20 2.18
N LYS A 115 -20.41 1.88 2.25
CA LYS A 115 -19.74 1.22 3.39
C LYS A 115 -18.23 1.31 3.33
N SER A 116 -17.66 1.83 2.24
CA SER A 116 -16.21 1.98 2.13
C SER A 116 -15.68 2.92 3.22
N THR A 117 -14.71 2.45 3.98
CA THR A 117 -13.99 3.27 4.95
C THR A 117 -12.92 4.09 4.23
N VAL A 118 -12.82 5.37 4.55
CA VAL A 118 -11.80 6.26 3.98
C VAL A 118 -10.86 6.73 5.07
N LYS A 119 -9.56 6.49 4.89
CA LYS A 119 -8.49 6.89 5.80
C LYS A 119 -7.61 7.95 5.12
N ILE A 120 -7.39 9.09 5.78
CA ILE A 120 -6.76 10.27 5.18
C ILE A 120 -5.60 10.76 6.03
N GLY A 121 -4.44 10.87 5.42
CA GLY A 121 -3.24 11.49 5.97
C GLY A 121 -2.45 10.59 6.90
N TYR A 122 -3.02 10.22 8.04
CA TYR A 122 -2.35 9.47 9.10
C TYR A 122 -3.34 8.74 10.02
N PRO A 123 -2.90 7.67 10.72
CA PRO A 123 -3.75 6.91 11.62
C PRO A 123 -4.12 7.72 12.87
N ASP A 124 -5.34 7.53 13.38
CA ASP A 124 -5.77 8.16 14.63
C ASP A 124 -5.02 7.57 15.84
N LYS A 125 -4.65 6.29 15.75
CA LYS A 125 -3.85 5.59 16.76
C LYS A 125 -2.53 5.16 16.15
N TRP A 126 -1.44 5.73 16.64
CA TRP A 126 -0.08 5.38 16.23
C TRP A 126 0.35 4.03 16.77
N LYS A 127 1.17 3.32 15.99
CA LYS A 127 1.76 2.05 16.40
C LYS A 127 2.69 2.25 17.59
N ASP A 128 2.55 1.38 18.60
CA ASP A 128 3.40 1.41 19.79
C ASP A 128 4.69 0.62 19.56
N TYR A 129 5.82 1.31 19.62
CA TYR A 129 7.16 0.76 19.52
C TYR A 129 7.87 0.64 20.87
N SER A 130 7.21 0.86 22.01
CA SER A 130 7.81 0.87 23.35
C SER A 130 8.51 -0.44 23.72
N LYS A 131 8.06 -1.55 23.15
CA LYS A 131 8.66 -2.88 23.35
C LYS A 131 9.83 -3.19 22.40
N LEU A 132 10.08 -2.35 21.42
CA LEU A 132 11.18 -2.53 20.47
C LEU A 132 12.49 -2.01 21.09
N VAL A 133 13.48 -2.89 21.21
CA VAL A 133 14.78 -2.54 21.77
C VAL A 133 15.77 -2.21 20.66
N ILE A 134 16.14 -0.95 20.56
CA ILE A 134 17.20 -0.44 19.66
C ILE A 134 18.31 0.16 20.53
N LYS A 135 19.55 -0.26 20.28
CA LYS A 135 20.72 0.25 21.01
C LYS A 135 21.60 1.07 20.07
N SER A 136 22.05 2.22 20.55
CA SER A 136 23.09 2.99 19.86
C SER A 136 24.46 2.28 19.96
N LYS A 137 25.42 2.68 19.13
CA LYS A 137 26.79 2.13 19.14
C LYS A 137 27.48 2.38 20.51
N GLU A 138 27.25 3.54 21.10
CA GLU A 138 27.82 3.93 22.41
C GLU A 138 27.31 3.01 23.54
N ASN A 139 26.09 2.46 23.36
CA ASN A 139 25.45 1.51 24.28
C ASN A 139 25.69 0.03 23.87
N GLY A 140 26.72 -0.23 23.04
CA GLY A 140 27.12 -1.57 22.62
C GLY A 140 26.18 -2.22 21.59
N GLY A 141 25.31 -1.45 20.92
CA GLY A 141 24.45 -1.95 19.85
C GLY A 141 25.20 -2.11 18.53
N THR A 142 24.86 -3.15 17.77
CA THR A 142 25.27 -3.31 16.38
C THR A 142 24.07 -3.18 15.46
N TYR A 143 24.30 -2.87 14.19
CA TYR A 143 23.23 -2.80 13.19
C TYR A 143 22.52 -4.16 13.05
N TYR A 144 23.28 -5.24 12.97
CA TYR A 144 22.74 -6.61 12.91
C TYR A 144 21.85 -6.95 14.10
N GLU A 145 22.27 -6.68 15.33
CA GLU A 145 21.45 -6.97 16.51
C GLU A 145 20.19 -6.12 16.58
N ASN A 146 20.26 -4.87 16.18
CA ASN A 146 19.08 -4.02 16.09
C ASN A 146 18.07 -4.56 15.08
N MET A 147 18.52 -4.98 13.90
CA MET A 147 17.63 -5.58 12.89
C MET A 147 17.06 -6.93 13.33
N LYS A 148 17.84 -7.73 14.06
CA LYS A 148 17.34 -8.96 14.70
C LYS A 148 16.26 -8.66 15.74
N ASN A 149 16.43 -7.61 16.54
CA ASN A 149 15.41 -7.18 17.51
C ASN A 149 14.13 -6.68 16.81
N VAL A 150 14.25 -5.94 15.69
CA VAL A 150 13.11 -5.55 14.87
C VAL A 150 12.35 -6.77 14.36
N SER A 151 13.06 -7.75 13.79
CA SER A 151 12.46 -8.98 13.26
C SER A 151 11.74 -9.78 14.36
N LYS A 152 12.40 -9.93 15.52
CA LYS A 152 11.82 -10.62 16.67
C LYS A 152 10.59 -9.90 17.23
N TRP A 153 10.66 -8.59 17.33
CA TRP A 153 9.52 -7.77 17.77
C TRP A 153 8.35 -7.91 16.80
N GLY A 154 8.58 -7.75 15.49
CA GLY A 154 7.55 -7.90 14.46
C GLY A 154 6.91 -9.30 14.46
N PHE A 155 7.71 -10.35 14.60
CA PHE A 155 7.21 -11.72 14.74
C PHE A 155 6.31 -11.88 15.98
N ASN A 156 6.73 -11.36 17.13
CA ASN A 156 5.94 -11.45 18.36
C ASN A 156 4.61 -10.67 18.25
N GLU A 157 4.60 -9.49 17.60
CA GLU A 157 3.38 -8.74 17.32
C GLU A 157 2.43 -9.56 16.44
N ASN A 158 2.94 -10.18 15.36
CA ASN A 158 2.12 -11.02 14.48
C ASN A 158 1.54 -12.24 15.21
N ILE A 159 2.32 -12.90 16.07
CA ILE A 159 1.82 -14.05 16.88
C ILE A 159 0.75 -13.56 17.87
N ALA A 160 0.95 -12.42 18.50
CA ALA A 160 -0.02 -11.86 19.44
C ALA A 160 -1.35 -11.47 18.77
N ASP A 161 -1.36 -11.24 17.46
CA ASP A 161 -2.58 -10.93 16.71
C ASP A 161 -3.43 -12.16 16.39
N LEU A 162 -2.87 -13.38 16.40
CA LEU A 162 -3.62 -14.63 16.13
C LEU A 162 -4.78 -14.86 17.11
N SER A 163 -4.68 -14.31 18.32
CA SER A 163 -5.70 -14.42 19.37
C SER A 163 -6.66 -13.23 19.45
N LYS A 164 -6.55 -12.26 18.54
CA LYS A 164 -7.32 -11.01 18.58
C LYS A 164 -8.23 -10.90 17.35
N PRO A 165 -9.36 -10.19 17.48
CA PRO A 165 -10.12 -9.76 16.32
C PRO A 165 -9.27 -8.90 15.38
N VAL A 166 -9.61 -8.90 14.09
CA VAL A 166 -8.96 -8.06 13.08
C VAL A 166 -9.09 -6.57 13.44
N ASP A 167 -7.97 -5.89 13.55
CA ASP A 167 -7.91 -4.45 13.81
C ASP A 167 -7.91 -3.66 12.49
N LYS A 168 -9.11 -3.25 12.06
CA LYS A 168 -9.30 -2.43 10.86
C LYS A 168 -8.80 -0.99 11.00
N THR A 169 -8.31 -0.55 12.17
CA THR A 169 -7.75 0.79 12.35
C THR A 169 -6.31 0.91 11.86
N ARG A 170 -5.61 -0.20 11.70
CA ARG A 170 -4.22 -0.26 11.22
C ARG A 170 -4.10 0.19 9.77
N TRP A 171 -2.96 0.77 9.45
CA TRP A 171 -2.59 1.20 8.10
C TRP A 171 -1.57 0.26 7.48
N GLY A 172 -1.69 0.00 6.17
CA GLY A 172 -0.72 -0.80 5.41
C GLY A 172 0.47 0.01 4.90
N MET A 173 0.37 1.36 4.90
CA MET A 173 1.42 2.27 4.48
C MET A 173 1.65 3.35 5.52
N SER A 174 2.90 3.76 5.70
CA SER A 174 3.25 4.89 6.58
C SER A 174 2.85 6.23 5.94
N PRO A 175 2.57 7.28 6.74
CA PRO A 175 2.11 8.59 6.24
C PRO A 175 3.03 9.27 5.23
N GLN A 176 4.33 9.02 5.26
CA GLN A 176 5.32 9.55 4.32
C GLN A 176 5.44 8.76 3.00
N THR A 177 4.59 7.78 2.78
CA THR A 177 4.56 7.02 1.52
C THR A 177 3.81 7.80 0.44
N VAL A 178 4.46 8.05 -0.70
CA VAL A 178 3.82 8.68 -1.88
C VAL A 178 3.09 7.60 -2.66
N ASN A 179 1.96 7.18 -2.15
CA ASN A 179 1.05 6.21 -2.76
C ASN A 179 -0.31 6.24 -2.05
N ALA A 180 -1.29 5.48 -2.59
CA ALA A 180 -2.57 5.19 -1.98
C ALA A 180 -2.87 3.70 -2.14
N TYR A 181 -3.94 3.18 -1.54
CA TYR A 181 -4.37 1.80 -1.76
C TYR A 181 -5.83 1.57 -1.39
N TYR A 182 -6.42 0.57 -2.06
CA TYR A 182 -7.67 -0.06 -1.66
C TYR A 182 -7.39 -1.44 -1.03
N ASN A 183 -8.06 -1.75 0.07
CA ASN A 183 -8.03 -3.07 0.71
C ASN A 183 -9.40 -3.74 0.61
N PRO A 184 -9.59 -4.76 -0.24
CA PRO A 184 -10.90 -5.36 -0.47
C PRO A 184 -11.45 -6.09 0.75
N SER A 185 -10.60 -6.71 1.58
CA SER A 185 -11.03 -7.44 2.79
C SER A 185 -11.52 -6.52 3.92
N TYR A 186 -11.15 -5.24 3.87
CA TYR A 186 -11.63 -4.21 4.80
C TYR A 186 -12.66 -3.28 4.16
N ASN A 187 -12.81 -3.34 2.85
CA ASN A 187 -13.54 -2.38 2.03
C ASN A 187 -13.12 -0.95 2.41
N GLU A 188 -11.81 -0.68 2.33
CA GLU A 188 -11.22 0.59 2.74
C GLU A 188 -10.29 1.18 1.68
N ILE A 189 -10.25 2.51 1.63
CA ILE A 189 -9.35 3.29 0.79
C ILE A 189 -8.48 4.15 1.69
N VAL A 190 -7.17 4.16 1.45
CA VAL A 190 -6.21 4.85 2.30
C VAL A 190 -5.34 5.79 1.48
N PHE A 191 -5.29 7.06 1.89
CA PHE A 191 -4.46 8.11 1.31
C PHE A 191 -3.45 8.61 2.34
N PRO A 192 -2.20 8.13 2.36
CA PRO A 192 -1.13 8.66 3.19
C PRO A 192 -0.89 10.16 2.96
N ALA A 193 -0.37 10.86 3.97
CA ALA A 193 -0.16 12.31 3.91
C ALA A 193 0.76 12.74 2.74
N ALA A 194 1.72 11.89 2.35
CA ALA A 194 2.69 12.24 1.32
C ALA A 194 2.11 12.27 -0.10
N ILE A 195 1.08 11.44 -0.43
CA ILE A 195 0.40 11.55 -1.72
C ILE A 195 -0.49 12.81 -1.78
N LEU A 196 -0.89 13.33 -0.62
CA LEU A 196 -1.67 14.54 -0.48
C LEU A 196 -0.76 15.79 -0.40
N GLN A 197 0.24 15.85 -1.28
CA GLN A 197 1.24 16.92 -1.45
C GLN A 197 1.44 17.20 -2.95
N PRO A 198 1.97 18.38 -3.33
CA PRO A 198 2.39 18.62 -4.69
C PRO A 198 3.35 17.54 -5.23
N PRO A 199 3.24 17.12 -6.49
CA PRO A 199 2.36 17.71 -7.53
C PRO A 199 0.93 17.14 -7.58
N PHE A 200 0.57 16.15 -6.77
CA PHE A 200 -0.74 15.49 -6.79
C PHE A 200 -1.83 16.35 -6.16
N TYR A 201 -1.54 17.00 -5.04
CA TYR A 201 -2.49 17.79 -4.28
C TYR A 201 -1.82 19.01 -3.62
N ASP A 202 -2.41 20.16 -3.78
CA ASP A 202 -2.08 21.39 -3.04
C ASP A 202 -3.37 21.97 -2.43
N TYR A 203 -3.52 21.88 -1.12
CA TYR A 203 -4.71 22.37 -0.43
C TYR A 203 -4.93 23.89 -0.52
N LYS A 204 -3.94 24.63 -1.05
CA LYS A 204 -4.00 26.07 -1.31
C LYS A 204 -4.30 26.41 -2.76
N ALA A 205 -4.17 25.44 -3.67
CA ALA A 205 -4.46 25.63 -5.08
C ALA A 205 -5.97 25.60 -5.37
N ASP A 206 -6.34 26.01 -6.57
CA ASP A 206 -7.71 25.90 -7.08
C ASP A 206 -8.19 24.45 -7.06
N GLU A 207 -9.47 24.24 -6.68
CA GLU A 207 -10.04 22.88 -6.60
C GLU A 207 -9.98 22.16 -7.95
N ALA A 208 -10.12 22.85 -9.09
CA ALA A 208 -10.06 22.22 -10.42
C ALA A 208 -8.68 21.60 -10.69
N VAL A 209 -7.58 22.25 -10.26
CA VAL A 209 -6.22 21.71 -10.34
C VAL A 209 -6.11 20.43 -9.53
N ASN A 210 -6.64 20.43 -8.31
CA ASN A 210 -6.62 19.25 -7.43
C ASN A 210 -7.48 18.11 -7.99
N TYR A 211 -8.64 18.38 -8.60
CA TYR A 211 -9.43 17.34 -9.28
C TYR A 211 -8.69 16.75 -10.48
N GLY A 212 -7.90 17.54 -11.21
CA GLY A 212 -7.05 17.04 -12.29
C GLY A 212 -5.86 16.22 -11.80
N GLY A 213 -5.34 16.50 -10.60
CA GLY A 213 -4.23 15.78 -9.96
C GLY A 213 -4.70 14.60 -9.11
N ILE A 214 -4.89 14.85 -7.81
CA ILE A 214 -5.26 13.79 -6.85
C ILE A 214 -6.63 13.17 -7.13
N GLY A 215 -7.53 13.90 -7.80
CA GLY A 215 -8.86 13.38 -8.15
C GLY A 215 -8.79 12.12 -9.02
N ALA A 216 -7.81 12.03 -9.92
CA ALA A 216 -7.55 10.83 -10.72
C ALA A 216 -7.12 9.65 -9.82
N VAL A 217 -6.26 9.89 -8.84
CA VAL A 217 -5.83 8.86 -7.86
C VAL A 217 -7.01 8.42 -7.00
N ILE A 218 -7.84 9.35 -6.52
CA ILE A 218 -9.05 9.02 -5.74
C ILE A 218 -9.98 8.12 -6.56
N GLY A 219 -10.25 8.46 -7.82
CA GLY A 219 -11.06 7.66 -8.72
C GLY A 219 -10.47 6.26 -8.97
N HIS A 220 -9.15 6.17 -9.11
CA HIS A 220 -8.41 4.92 -9.26
C HIS A 220 -8.62 4.01 -8.04
N GLU A 221 -8.41 4.51 -6.82
CA GLU A 221 -8.59 3.71 -5.61
C GLU A 221 -10.05 3.27 -5.40
N ILE A 222 -11.03 4.13 -5.70
CA ILE A 222 -12.44 3.75 -5.67
C ILE A 222 -12.71 2.63 -6.68
N SER A 223 -12.12 2.71 -7.88
CA SER A 223 -12.32 1.72 -8.95
C SER A 223 -11.81 0.32 -8.57
N HIS A 224 -10.76 0.23 -7.74
CA HIS A 224 -10.28 -1.05 -7.22
C HIS A 224 -11.35 -1.85 -6.46
N GLY A 225 -12.33 -1.19 -5.84
CA GLY A 225 -13.48 -1.86 -5.24
C GLY A 225 -14.38 -2.61 -6.24
N PHE A 226 -14.26 -2.29 -7.53
CA PHE A 226 -15.12 -2.75 -8.62
C PHE A 226 -14.35 -3.35 -9.80
N ASP A 227 -13.02 -3.49 -9.71
CA ASP A 227 -12.19 -4.16 -10.73
C ASP A 227 -12.35 -5.68 -10.69
N ASP A 228 -11.58 -6.40 -11.52
CA ASP A 228 -11.62 -7.87 -11.63
C ASP A 228 -11.30 -8.61 -10.32
N SER A 229 -10.54 -7.98 -9.43
CA SER A 229 -10.17 -8.52 -8.12
C SER A 229 -11.12 -8.04 -7.01
N GLY A 230 -11.31 -6.73 -6.89
CA GLY A 230 -12.13 -6.13 -5.84
C GLY A 230 -13.62 -6.43 -5.97
N SER A 231 -14.13 -6.57 -7.21
CA SER A 231 -15.52 -6.96 -7.48
C SER A 231 -15.94 -8.31 -6.86
N ARG A 232 -14.97 -9.17 -6.52
CA ARG A 232 -15.21 -10.47 -5.87
C ARG A 232 -15.53 -10.36 -4.38
N TYR A 233 -15.33 -9.19 -3.77
CA TYR A 233 -15.60 -8.92 -2.35
C TYR A 233 -16.86 -8.08 -2.20
N ASN A 234 -17.71 -8.45 -1.25
CA ASN A 234 -18.92 -7.69 -0.93
C ASN A 234 -18.61 -6.41 -0.11
N ALA A 235 -19.66 -5.69 0.26
CA ALA A 235 -19.57 -4.46 1.05
C ALA A 235 -18.92 -4.64 2.44
N ASP A 236 -18.96 -5.84 3.01
CA ASP A 236 -18.39 -6.16 4.33
C ASP A 236 -16.96 -6.71 4.24
N GLY A 237 -16.42 -6.86 3.02
CA GLY A 237 -15.08 -7.36 2.76
C GLY A 237 -14.98 -8.89 2.68
N ASN A 238 -16.10 -9.59 2.56
CA ASN A 238 -16.12 -11.05 2.39
C ASN A 238 -16.00 -11.42 0.92
N LEU A 239 -15.19 -12.46 0.64
CA LEU A 239 -15.03 -13.03 -0.69
C LEU A 239 -16.28 -13.88 -1.04
N VAL A 240 -17.32 -13.23 -1.54
CA VAL A 240 -18.59 -13.85 -1.92
C VAL A 240 -19.14 -13.18 -3.18
N ASN A 241 -19.80 -13.97 -4.06
CA ASN A 241 -20.48 -13.41 -5.21
C ASN A 241 -21.72 -12.61 -4.75
N TRP A 242 -21.80 -11.35 -5.16
CA TRP A 242 -22.91 -10.43 -4.91
C TRP A 242 -23.52 -9.89 -6.23
N TRP A 243 -23.00 -10.38 -7.35
CA TRP A 243 -23.47 -10.05 -8.69
C TRP A 243 -24.62 -10.97 -9.12
N SER A 244 -25.53 -10.47 -9.96
CA SER A 244 -26.34 -11.36 -10.77
C SER A 244 -25.45 -12.05 -11.82
N ASP A 245 -25.85 -13.26 -12.27
CA ASP A 245 -25.08 -13.99 -13.28
C ASP A 245 -25.00 -13.22 -14.61
N GLU A 246 -26.06 -12.49 -14.96
CA GLU A 246 -26.12 -11.65 -16.15
C GLU A 246 -25.13 -10.49 -16.07
N ASP A 247 -25.10 -9.75 -14.95
CA ASP A 247 -24.21 -8.62 -14.77
C ASP A 247 -22.74 -9.06 -14.68
N LEU A 248 -22.44 -10.18 -14.02
CA LEU A 248 -21.11 -10.73 -13.96
C LEU A 248 -20.60 -11.12 -15.36
N LYS A 249 -21.45 -11.72 -16.19
CA LYS A 249 -21.13 -12.03 -17.59
C LYS A 249 -20.87 -10.76 -18.40
N GLN A 250 -21.70 -9.73 -18.23
CA GLN A 250 -21.53 -8.46 -18.93
C GLN A 250 -20.23 -7.76 -18.49
N PHE A 251 -19.95 -7.70 -17.20
CA PHE A 251 -18.71 -7.13 -16.66
C PHE A 251 -17.47 -7.85 -17.21
N THR A 252 -17.49 -9.19 -17.21
CA THR A 252 -16.39 -9.99 -17.75
C THR A 252 -16.20 -9.74 -19.26
N GLY A 253 -17.30 -9.62 -20.03
CA GLY A 253 -17.23 -9.30 -21.45
C GLY A 253 -16.62 -7.92 -21.74
N LEU A 254 -16.99 -6.90 -20.94
CA LEU A 254 -16.39 -5.56 -21.04
C LEU A 254 -14.90 -5.57 -20.67
N GLY A 255 -14.52 -6.34 -19.66
CA GLY A 255 -13.10 -6.51 -19.28
C GLY A 255 -12.29 -7.19 -20.39
N SER A 256 -12.85 -8.23 -21.03
CA SER A 256 -12.20 -8.90 -22.17
C SER A 256 -12.01 -7.95 -23.36
N ALA A 257 -13.02 -7.16 -23.69
CA ALA A 257 -12.91 -6.18 -24.78
C ALA A 257 -11.81 -5.14 -24.52
N LEU A 258 -11.65 -4.68 -23.27
CA LEU A 258 -10.57 -3.79 -22.87
C LEU A 258 -9.20 -4.49 -22.98
N ALA A 259 -9.10 -5.73 -22.51
CA ALA A 259 -7.86 -6.52 -22.61
C ALA A 259 -7.43 -6.73 -24.08
N ASP A 260 -8.39 -7.03 -24.97
CA ASP A 260 -8.14 -7.18 -26.41
C ASP A 260 -7.61 -5.87 -27.04
N GLN A 261 -8.18 -4.73 -26.64
CA GLN A 261 -7.71 -3.40 -27.10
C GLN A 261 -6.25 -3.16 -26.67
N TYR A 262 -5.89 -3.44 -25.42
CA TYR A 262 -4.52 -3.28 -24.93
C TYR A 262 -3.55 -4.29 -25.56
N SER A 263 -3.99 -5.52 -25.79
CA SER A 263 -3.18 -6.57 -26.46
C SER A 263 -2.82 -6.23 -27.91
N ALA A 264 -3.57 -5.34 -28.54
CA ALA A 264 -3.26 -4.84 -29.88
C ALA A 264 -2.18 -3.75 -29.92
N LEU A 265 -1.76 -3.23 -28.75
CA LEU A 265 -0.72 -2.19 -28.66
C LEU A 265 0.67 -2.85 -28.61
N GLU A 266 1.58 -2.36 -29.43
CA GLU A 266 3.00 -2.72 -29.43
C GLU A 266 3.80 -1.55 -28.85
N PRO A 267 4.02 -1.47 -27.52
CA PRO A 267 4.69 -0.35 -26.89
C PRO A 267 6.21 -0.33 -27.17
N LEU A 268 6.78 -1.47 -27.56
CA LEU A 268 8.19 -1.62 -27.92
C LEU A 268 8.29 -2.45 -29.22
N PRO A 269 9.17 -2.09 -30.16
CA PRO A 269 9.40 -2.88 -31.37
C PRO A 269 9.97 -4.26 -31.03
N GLY A 270 9.30 -5.36 -31.41
CA GLY A 270 9.78 -6.75 -31.29
C GLY A 270 9.53 -7.36 -29.93
#